data_04b4ad3416c24a2ab3cfa590fa10bcf9
#
_entry.id   04b4ad3416c24a2ab3cfa590fa10bcf9
#
_cell.length_a   1.000
_cell.length_b   1.000
_cell.length_c   1.000
_cell.angle_alpha   90.00
_cell.angle_beta   90.00
_cell.angle_gamma   90.00
#
_symmetry.space_group_name_H-M   'P 1'
#
loop_
_entity.id
_entity.type
_entity.pdbx_description
1 polymer ?
#
loop_
_entity_poly.entity_id
_entity_poly.type
_entity_poly.pdbx_seq_one_letter_code
_entity_poly.pdbx_strand_id
1 'polypeptide(L)'
;MLYKQIRRNKYKTILVVCIYLLLFAIVGALVGYYTSGNFLYGIILASIFGFFYTLFMLFQGSRVVMYMNDAHEAPYEEYETLYTIVKNMAVLAKVPTPKVYVIQDEGLNAFATGSSPKNSAVAVTTGLMKKLNRYELQAVIAHEMGHIRNYDVRLQTIIIALASIMTFLVDMMFRSRRSSDSNAGFALVGAILALIVAVVIAPLVNLAISRAREYQADATAARLTRNPMALISALNKISENPKLDNVPRQSAGMYIASPLSSEWFSTHPKMEKRIERLEELLK
;
A
#
# COMPACT_ATOMS: atom_id res chain seq x y z
N MET A 1 19.18 -8.11 13.27
CA MET A 1 18.25 -8.42 12.14
C MET A 1 17.52 -7.18 11.64
N LEU A 2 16.90 -6.36 12.46
CA LEU A 2 16.09 -5.18 12.11
C LEU A 2 16.80 -4.18 11.17
N TYR A 3 18.02 -3.74 11.50
CA TYR A 3 18.78 -2.79 10.66
C TYR A 3 19.08 -3.32 9.24
N LYS A 4 19.31 -4.63 9.10
CA LYS A 4 19.55 -5.26 7.79
C LYS A 4 18.29 -5.18 6.93
N GLN A 5 17.11 -5.36 7.53
CA GLN A 5 15.82 -5.31 6.84
C GLN A 5 15.46 -3.88 6.44
N ILE A 6 15.61 -2.90 7.34
CA ILE A 6 15.41 -1.48 7.04
C ILE A 6 16.30 -1.05 5.85
N ARG A 7 17.59 -1.41 5.89
CA ARG A 7 18.52 -1.12 4.79
C ARG A 7 18.08 -1.76 3.49
N ARG A 8 17.66 -3.04 3.52
CA ARG A 8 17.16 -3.76 2.33
C ARG A 8 15.91 -3.09 1.75
N ASN A 9 14.97 -2.65 2.59
CA ASN A 9 13.76 -1.96 2.13
C ASN A 9 14.08 -0.59 1.52
N LYS A 10 15.05 0.16 2.07
CA LYS A 10 15.54 1.42 1.48
C LYS A 10 16.14 1.20 0.09
N TYR A 11 17.01 0.18 -0.07
CA TYR A 11 17.59 -0.15 -1.39
C TYR A 11 16.54 -0.59 -2.40
N LYS A 12 15.55 -1.42 -1.99
CA LYS A 12 14.43 -1.79 -2.85
C LYS A 12 13.62 -0.58 -3.29
N THR A 13 13.40 0.39 -2.40
CA THR A 13 12.71 1.63 -2.73
C THR A 13 13.46 2.43 -3.81
N ILE A 14 14.79 2.58 -3.66
CA ILE A 14 15.63 3.27 -4.65
C ILE A 14 15.55 2.54 -5.99
N LEU A 15 15.70 1.21 -6.00
CA LEU A 15 15.62 0.41 -7.22
C LEU A 15 14.27 0.60 -7.93
N VAL A 16 13.17 0.57 -7.18
CA VAL A 16 11.82 0.81 -7.72
C VAL A 16 11.71 2.20 -8.33
N VAL A 17 12.20 3.23 -7.66
CA VAL A 17 12.21 4.60 -8.19
C VAL A 17 13.01 4.69 -9.49
N CYS A 18 14.19 4.07 -9.54
CA CYS A 18 15.01 4.03 -10.77
C CYS A 18 14.28 3.33 -11.93
N ILE A 19 13.60 2.21 -11.66
CA ILE A 19 12.80 1.49 -12.67
C ILE A 19 11.69 2.41 -13.20
N TYR A 20 10.99 3.13 -12.32
CA TYR A 20 9.92 4.04 -12.72
C TYR A 20 10.43 5.21 -13.57
N LEU A 21 11.54 5.83 -13.19
CA LEU A 21 12.14 6.91 -13.99
C LEU A 21 12.55 6.41 -15.38
N LEU A 22 13.10 5.20 -15.47
CA LEU A 22 13.39 4.56 -16.76
C LEU A 22 12.12 4.33 -17.59
N LEU A 23 11.05 3.85 -16.96
CA LEU A 23 9.76 3.64 -17.63
C LEU A 23 9.16 4.97 -18.13
N PHE A 24 9.23 6.05 -17.35
CA PHE A 24 8.83 7.38 -17.81
C PHE A 24 9.63 7.82 -19.03
N ALA A 25 10.95 7.61 -19.05
CA ALA A 25 11.79 7.94 -20.20
C ALA A 25 11.39 7.14 -21.45
N ILE A 26 11.13 5.84 -21.32
CA ILE A 26 10.69 4.98 -22.43
C ILE A 26 9.32 5.44 -22.97
N VAL A 27 8.34 5.66 -22.09
CA VAL A 27 7.02 6.16 -22.48
C VAL A 27 7.14 7.53 -23.14
N GLY A 28 7.96 8.42 -22.58
CA GLY A 28 8.24 9.72 -23.16
C GLY A 28 8.85 9.65 -24.56
N ALA A 29 9.79 8.72 -24.77
CA ALA A 29 10.38 8.49 -26.10
C ALA A 29 9.31 8.11 -27.12
N LEU A 30 8.44 7.16 -26.77
CA LEU A 30 7.36 6.70 -27.64
C LEU A 30 6.37 7.85 -27.95
N VAL A 31 5.90 8.55 -26.93
CA VAL A 31 4.97 9.69 -27.10
C VAL A 31 5.62 10.78 -27.94
N GLY A 32 6.87 11.17 -27.63
CA GLY A 32 7.59 12.21 -28.37
C GLY A 32 7.80 11.84 -29.85
N TYR A 33 8.13 10.60 -30.16
CA TYR A 33 8.25 10.11 -31.51
C TYR A 33 6.92 10.22 -32.29
N TYR A 34 5.81 9.79 -31.69
CA TYR A 34 4.51 9.82 -32.35
C TYR A 34 3.90 11.22 -32.47
N THR A 35 4.18 12.16 -31.55
CA THR A 35 3.58 13.49 -31.55
C THR A 35 4.39 14.51 -32.33
N SER A 36 5.71 14.46 -32.27
CA SER A 36 6.61 15.48 -32.82
C SER A 36 7.73 14.92 -33.70
N GLY A 37 7.79 13.60 -33.92
CA GLY A 37 8.89 12.95 -34.62
C GLY A 37 10.23 12.98 -33.85
N ASN A 38 10.24 13.48 -32.60
CA ASN A 38 11.44 13.69 -31.82
C ASN A 38 11.40 12.95 -30.48
N PHE A 39 12.07 11.79 -30.40
CA PHE A 39 12.11 10.95 -29.21
C PHE A 39 12.87 11.62 -28.05
N LEU A 40 13.91 12.41 -28.32
CA LEU A 40 14.70 13.10 -27.27
C LEU A 40 13.87 14.14 -26.53
N TYR A 41 13.06 14.90 -27.24
CA TYR A 41 12.14 15.87 -26.63
C TYR A 41 11.17 15.16 -25.66
N GLY A 42 10.60 14.04 -26.09
CA GLY A 42 9.71 13.25 -25.24
C GLY A 42 10.41 12.66 -24.01
N ILE A 43 11.63 12.14 -24.14
CA ILE A 43 12.45 11.65 -23.03
C ILE A 43 12.68 12.77 -21.99
N ILE A 44 13.11 13.95 -22.44
CA ILE A 44 13.42 15.06 -21.53
C ILE A 44 12.17 15.48 -20.75
N LEU A 45 11.07 15.73 -21.43
CA LEU A 45 9.83 16.16 -20.76
C LEU A 45 9.29 15.09 -19.79
N ALA A 46 9.25 13.84 -20.21
CA ALA A 46 8.77 12.76 -19.35
C ALA A 46 9.69 12.48 -18.16
N SER A 47 11.01 12.63 -18.34
CA SER A 47 11.98 12.47 -17.24
C SER A 47 11.85 13.59 -16.21
N ILE A 48 11.67 14.83 -16.65
CA ILE A 48 11.40 15.98 -15.77
C ILE A 48 10.10 15.74 -15.00
N PHE A 49 9.02 15.41 -15.70
CA PHE A 49 7.73 15.10 -15.07
C PHE A 49 7.85 13.94 -14.07
N GLY A 50 8.45 12.82 -14.49
CA GLY A 50 8.64 11.63 -13.65
C GLY A 50 9.47 11.92 -12.41
N PHE A 51 10.50 12.77 -12.51
CA PHE A 51 11.30 13.20 -11.37
C PHE A 51 10.47 14.00 -10.36
N PHE A 52 9.78 15.06 -10.80
CA PHE A 52 8.94 15.86 -9.90
C PHE A 52 7.76 15.08 -9.33
N TYR A 53 7.13 14.23 -10.14
CA TYR A 53 6.07 13.33 -9.67
C TYR A 53 6.59 12.38 -8.59
N THR A 54 7.75 11.75 -8.80
CA THR A 54 8.35 10.85 -7.80
C THR A 54 8.65 11.61 -6.51
N LEU A 55 9.20 12.82 -6.62
CA LEU A 55 9.47 13.67 -5.47
C LEU A 55 8.18 14.03 -4.71
N PHE A 56 7.13 14.41 -5.43
CA PHE A 56 5.81 14.66 -4.85
C PHE A 56 5.27 13.42 -4.12
N MET A 57 5.39 12.23 -4.70
CA MET A 57 4.92 10.98 -4.09
C MET A 57 5.74 10.56 -2.86
N LEU A 58 7.01 10.91 -2.77
CA LEU A 58 7.80 10.69 -1.56
C LEU A 58 7.27 11.50 -0.36
N PHE A 59 6.69 12.68 -0.60
CA PHE A 59 6.13 13.53 0.44
C PHE A 59 4.63 13.32 0.66
N GLN A 60 3.86 13.12 -0.39
CA GLN A 60 2.39 13.09 -0.36
C GLN A 60 1.79 11.70 -0.61
N GLY A 61 2.61 10.68 -0.93
CA GLY A 61 2.12 9.35 -1.30
C GLY A 61 1.19 8.71 -0.27
N SER A 62 1.40 8.97 1.02
CA SER A 62 0.50 8.52 2.08
C SER A 62 -0.91 9.10 1.92
N ARG A 63 -1.03 10.41 1.65
CA ARG A 63 -2.34 11.08 1.43
C ARG A 63 -3.02 10.55 0.16
N VAL A 64 -2.24 10.34 -0.90
CA VAL A 64 -2.76 9.78 -2.16
C VAL A 64 -3.33 8.39 -1.93
N VAL A 65 -2.59 7.52 -1.22
CA VAL A 65 -3.06 6.17 -0.90
C VAL A 65 -4.30 6.21 0.00
N MET A 66 -4.36 7.09 1.00
CA MET A 66 -5.56 7.25 1.83
C MET A 66 -6.76 7.68 0.99
N TYR A 67 -6.61 8.70 0.15
CA TYR A 67 -7.67 9.17 -0.74
C TYR A 67 -8.17 8.08 -1.70
N MET A 68 -7.24 7.31 -2.30
CA MET A 68 -7.59 6.21 -3.21
C MET A 68 -8.41 5.10 -2.55
N ASN A 69 -8.30 4.94 -1.23
CA ASN A 69 -9.01 3.93 -0.45
C ASN A 69 -10.19 4.52 0.34
N ASP A 70 -10.66 5.71 -0.04
CA ASP A 70 -11.76 6.42 0.59
C ASP A 70 -11.60 6.58 2.12
N ALA A 71 -10.34 6.72 2.57
CA ALA A 71 -10.00 6.92 3.96
C ALA A 71 -9.99 8.41 4.32
N HIS A 72 -10.78 8.80 5.30
CA HIS A 72 -10.93 10.17 5.79
C HIS A 72 -10.23 10.34 7.14
N GLU A 73 -9.64 11.51 7.39
CA GLU A 73 -8.99 11.79 8.68
C GLU A 73 -10.05 11.72 9.79
N ALA A 74 -9.82 10.88 10.80
CA ALA A 74 -10.78 10.61 11.85
C ALA A 74 -10.95 11.84 12.76
N PRO A 75 -12.17 12.39 12.97
CA PRO A 75 -12.39 13.41 13.98
C PRO A 75 -12.05 12.88 15.38
N TYR A 76 -11.23 13.63 16.13
CA TYR A 76 -10.74 13.18 17.43
C TYR A 76 -11.89 12.88 18.41
N GLU A 77 -12.90 13.77 18.45
CA GLU A 77 -14.04 13.69 19.36
C GLU A 77 -14.87 12.41 19.16
N GLU A 78 -14.95 11.93 17.92
CA GLU A 78 -15.72 10.73 17.57
C GLU A 78 -14.92 9.45 17.79
N TYR A 79 -13.57 9.51 17.57
CA TYR A 79 -12.69 8.34 17.55
C TYR A 79 -11.62 8.36 18.65
N GLU A 80 -11.89 8.99 19.81
CA GLU A 80 -10.94 9.14 20.93
C GLU A 80 -10.30 7.81 21.36
N THR A 81 -11.11 6.74 21.42
CA THR A 81 -10.61 5.40 21.78
C THR A 81 -9.57 4.89 20.76
N LEU A 82 -9.83 5.08 19.45
CA LEU A 82 -8.90 4.68 18.41
C LEU A 82 -7.60 5.48 18.50
N TYR A 83 -7.67 6.79 18.69
CA TYR A 83 -6.51 7.66 18.89
C TYR A 83 -5.67 7.22 20.09
N THR A 84 -6.30 6.89 21.21
CA THR A 84 -5.64 6.39 22.42
C THR A 84 -4.91 5.08 22.15
N ILE A 85 -5.54 4.13 21.45
CA ILE A 85 -4.92 2.86 21.06
C ILE A 85 -3.71 3.11 20.16
N VAL A 86 -3.87 3.90 19.10
CA VAL A 86 -2.80 4.22 18.14
C VAL A 86 -1.62 4.88 18.86
N LYS A 87 -1.87 5.87 19.70
CA LYS A 87 -0.84 6.57 20.50
C LYS A 87 -0.07 5.60 21.40
N ASN A 88 -0.78 4.75 22.14
CA ASN A 88 -0.17 3.78 23.06
C ASN A 88 0.69 2.77 22.28
N MET A 89 0.21 2.23 21.18
CA MET A 89 0.97 1.28 20.36
C MET A 89 2.17 1.95 19.67
N ALA A 90 2.06 3.21 19.25
CA ALA A 90 3.17 3.98 18.69
C ALA A 90 4.30 4.17 19.74
N VAL A 91 3.96 4.51 20.99
CA VAL A 91 4.93 4.62 22.09
C VAL A 91 5.64 3.28 22.33
N LEU A 92 4.90 2.18 22.41
CA LEU A 92 5.48 0.84 22.60
C LEU A 92 6.36 0.42 21.42
N ALA A 93 5.96 0.74 20.20
CA ALA A 93 6.75 0.46 19.00
C ALA A 93 7.95 1.41 18.83
N LYS A 94 8.06 2.47 19.63
CA LYS A 94 9.09 3.52 19.53
C LYS A 94 9.08 4.22 18.16
N VAL A 95 7.89 4.58 17.68
CA VAL A 95 7.68 5.35 16.48
C VAL A 95 6.85 6.60 16.81
N PRO A 96 6.95 7.69 16.02
CA PRO A 96 6.03 8.81 16.15
C PRO A 96 4.59 8.35 15.92
N THR A 97 3.63 8.96 16.61
CA THR A 97 2.22 8.64 16.45
C THR A 97 1.78 8.93 15.00
N PRO A 98 1.32 7.92 14.24
CA PRO A 98 0.84 8.12 12.88
C PRO A 98 -0.49 8.89 12.89
N LYS A 99 -0.83 9.49 11.75
CA LYS A 99 -2.16 10.05 11.53
C LYS A 99 -3.20 8.94 11.50
N VAL A 100 -4.38 9.23 12.01
CA VAL A 100 -5.50 8.27 12.13
C VAL A 100 -6.55 8.58 11.08
N TYR A 101 -6.93 7.58 10.31
CA TYR A 101 -7.95 7.62 9.27
C TYR A 101 -9.01 6.56 9.50
N VAL A 102 -10.21 6.81 9.03
CA VAL A 102 -11.34 5.87 9.07
C VAL A 102 -11.89 5.69 7.66
N ILE A 103 -12.26 4.45 7.35
CA ILE A 103 -12.95 4.06 6.12
C ILE A 103 -14.37 3.66 6.51
N GLN A 104 -15.36 4.28 5.88
CA GLN A 104 -16.78 3.97 6.11
C GLN A 104 -17.15 2.71 5.33
N ASP A 105 -16.85 1.54 5.88
CA ASP A 105 -17.08 0.24 5.27
C ASP A 105 -17.35 -0.81 6.37
N GLU A 106 -18.31 -1.71 6.15
CA GLU A 106 -18.67 -2.78 7.08
C GLU A 106 -17.70 -3.98 7.01
N GLY A 107 -16.82 -4.04 6.02
CA GLY A 107 -15.75 -5.04 5.95
C GLY A 107 -14.75 -4.87 7.09
N LEU A 108 -14.12 -5.97 7.50
CA LEU A 108 -13.24 -6.01 8.67
C LEU A 108 -11.79 -5.86 8.22
N ASN A 109 -11.29 -4.63 8.17
CA ASN A 109 -9.93 -4.42 7.68
C ASN A 109 -9.23 -3.17 8.25
N ALA A 110 -7.90 -3.15 8.13
CA ALA A 110 -7.04 -2.03 8.48
C ALA A 110 -5.77 -2.06 7.63
N PHE A 111 -5.10 -0.91 7.49
CA PHE A 111 -3.79 -0.83 6.87
C PHE A 111 -2.98 0.37 7.36
N ALA A 112 -1.66 0.30 7.19
CA ALA A 112 -0.77 1.42 7.37
C ALA A 112 -0.14 1.88 6.06
N THR A 113 0.17 3.17 5.94
CA THR A 113 0.88 3.77 4.82
C THR A 113 1.87 4.83 5.31
N GLY A 114 2.84 5.18 4.48
CA GLY A 114 3.79 6.24 4.82
C GLY A 114 5.11 6.16 4.08
N SER A 115 5.79 7.30 3.94
CA SER A 115 7.14 7.37 3.38
C SER A 115 8.23 7.16 4.44
N SER A 116 7.88 7.27 5.72
CA SER A 116 8.76 7.05 6.86
C SER A 116 7.92 6.94 8.14
N PRO A 117 8.47 6.46 9.27
CA PRO A 117 7.76 6.46 10.56
C PRO A 117 7.27 7.85 10.99
N LYS A 118 7.98 8.94 10.61
CA LYS A 118 7.56 10.32 10.90
C LYS A 118 6.42 10.80 9.99
N ASN A 119 6.28 10.21 8.82
CA ASN A 119 5.24 10.55 7.85
C ASN A 119 4.46 9.28 7.51
N SER A 120 3.73 8.78 8.49
CA SER A 120 2.91 7.57 8.42
C SER A 120 1.48 7.83 8.84
N ALA A 121 0.59 6.98 8.40
CA ALA A 121 -0.83 7.01 8.75
C ALA A 121 -1.37 5.58 8.84
N VAL A 122 -2.41 5.39 9.65
CA VAL A 122 -3.15 4.13 9.82
C VAL A 122 -4.60 4.38 9.48
N ALA A 123 -5.20 3.50 8.70
CA ALA A 123 -6.63 3.51 8.39
C ALA A 123 -7.30 2.26 8.96
N VAL A 124 -8.50 2.43 9.49
CA VAL A 124 -9.31 1.35 10.08
C VAL A 124 -10.74 1.48 9.57
N THR A 125 -11.36 0.37 9.19
CA THR A 125 -12.77 0.36 8.78
C THR A 125 -13.71 0.49 9.98
N THR A 126 -14.87 1.10 9.77
CA THR A 126 -15.92 1.19 10.80
C THR A 126 -16.41 -0.19 11.21
N GLY A 127 -16.52 -1.14 10.26
CA GLY A 127 -16.87 -2.52 10.56
C GLY A 127 -15.88 -3.18 11.52
N LEU A 128 -14.56 -3.00 11.30
CA LEU A 128 -13.53 -3.54 12.19
C LEU A 128 -13.67 -2.99 13.62
N MET A 129 -13.88 -1.69 13.77
CA MET A 129 -14.03 -1.04 15.09
C MET A 129 -15.28 -1.51 15.84
N LYS A 130 -16.37 -1.81 15.11
CA LYS A 130 -17.62 -2.33 15.71
C LYS A 130 -17.46 -3.81 16.14
N LYS A 131 -16.73 -4.61 15.38
CA LYS A 131 -16.62 -6.07 15.58
C LYS A 131 -15.56 -6.45 16.62
N LEU A 132 -14.43 -5.73 16.68
CA LEU A 132 -13.31 -6.05 17.55
C LEU A 132 -13.48 -5.41 18.94
N ASN A 133 -13.12 -6.18 19.97
CA ASN A 133 -12.95 -5.60 21.27
C ASN A 133 -11.65 -4.78 21.36
N ARG A 134 -11.47 -4.03 22.46
CA ARG A 134 -10.32 -3.14 22.65
C ARG A 134 -8.96 -3.85 22.51
N TYR A 135 -8.81 -5.06 23.05
CA TYR A 135 -7.54 -5.80 23.00
C TYR A 135 -7.25 -6.33 21.60
N GLU A 136 -8.26 -6.80 20.90
CA GLU A 136 -8.16 -7.25 19.52
C GLU A 136 -7.78 -6.08 18.59
N LEU A 137 -8.43 -4.92 18.75
CA LEU A 137 -8.08 -3.71 17.99
C LEU A 137 -6.66 -3.23 18.30
N GLN A 138 -6.23 -3.28 19.59
CA GLN A 138 -4.84 -3.01 19.96
C GLN A 138 -3.85 -3.93 19.25
N ALA A 139 -4.18 -5.21 19.12
CA ALA A 139 -3.32 -6.19 18.46
C ALA A 139 -3.20 -5.92 16.95
N VAL A 140 -4.30 -5.55 16.27
CA VAL A 140 -4.29 -5.12 14.88
C VAL A 140 -3.45 -3.85 14.70
N ILE A 141 -3.66 -2.82 15.52
CA ILE A 141 -2.87 -1.59 15.45
C ILE A 141 -1.39 -1.86 15.76
N ALA A 142 -1.08 -2.76 16.69
CA ALA A 142 0.31 -3.16 16.98
C ALA A 142 0.98 -3.86 15.79
N HIS A 143 0.22 -4.64 15.00
CA HIS A 143 0.68 -5.23 13.75
C HIS A 143 1.05 -4.13 12.74
N GLU A 144 0.18 -3.14 12.54
CA GLU A 144 0.43 -2.00 11.66
C GLU A 144 1.66 -1.18 12.12
N MET A 145 1.83 -0.98 13.45
CA MET A 145 3.03 -0.36 14.00
C MET A 145 4.31 -1.14 13.67
N GLY A 146 4.21 -2.46 13.57
CA GLY A 146 5.31 -3.32 13.12
C GLY A 146 5.77 -2.95 11.71
N HIS A 147 4.86 -2.78 10.78
CA HIS A 147 5.14 -2.37 9.41
C HIS A 147 5.72 -0.96 9.31
N ILE A 148 5.18 0.00 10.08
CA ILE A 148 5.69 1.38 10.15
C ILE A 148 7.14 1.38 10.64
N ARG A 149 7.41 0.70 11.76
CA ARG A 149 8.74 0.62 12.37
C ARG A 149 9.79 0.02 11.44
N ASN A 150 9.41 -0.99 10.66
CA ASN A 150 10.30 -1.73 9.77
C ASN A 150 10.48 -1.06 8.40
N TYR A 151 9.84 0.09 8.15
CA TYR A 151 9.81 0.77 6.84
C TYR A 151 9.18 -0.09 5.72
N ASP A 152 8.37 -1.08 6.07
CA ASP A 152 7.64 -1.89 5.08
C ASP A 152 6.64 -1.03 4.33
N VAL A 153 5.90 -0.16 5.07
CA VAL A 153 4.92 0.78 4.50
C VAL A 153 5.52 1.70 3.45
N ARG A 154 6.80 2.11 3.60
CA ARG A 154 7.47 3.00 2.63
C ARG A 154 7.52 2.41 1.23
N LEU A 155 7.99 1.16 1.14
CA LEU A 155 8.12 0.47 -0.15
C LEU A 155 6.75 0.27 -0.79
N GLN A 156 5.76 -0.17 -0.02
CA GLN A 156 4.39 -0.38 -0.48
C GLN A 156 3.76 0.94 -0.97
N THR A 157 3.79 1.99 -0.15
CA THR A 157 3.23 3.31 -0.48
C THR A 157 3.81 3.86 -1.79
N ILE A 158 5.13 3.80 -1.97
CA ILE A 158 5.79 4.31 -3.17
C ILE A 158 5.40 3.49 -4.40
N ILE A 159 5.39 2.16 -4.30
CA ILE A 159 5.01 1.30 -5.41
C ILE A 159 3.56 1.57 -5.83
N ILE A 160 2.62 1.64 -4.87
CA ILE A 160 1.21 1.88 -5.14
C ILE A 160 1.01 3.27 -5.76
N ALA A 161 1.60 4.30 -5.18
CA ALA A 161 1.50 5.66 -5.69
C ALA A 161 2.04 5.77 -7.13
N LEU A 162 3.17 5.13 -7.42
CA LEU A 162 3.74 5.11 -8.76
C LEU A 162 2.91 4.22 -9.73
N ALA A 163 2.37 3.10 -9.26
CA ALA A 163 1.49 2.26 -10.07
C ALA A 163 0.22 3.01 -10.50
N SER A 164 -0.32 3.86 -9.63
CA SER A 164 -1.54 4.61 -9.88
C SER A 164 -1.42 5.58 -11.05
N ILE A 165 -0.29 6.27 -11.20
CA ILE A 165 -0.09 7.17 -12.36
C ILE A 165 0.01 6.38 -13.66
N MET A 166 0.67 5.22 -13.64
CA MET A 166 0.78 4.40 -14.84
C MET A 166 -0.57 3.85 -15.28
N THR A 167 -1.41 3.38 -14.35
CA THR A 167 -2.79 2.96 -14.68
C THR A 167 -3.63 4.14 -15.16
N PHE A 168 -3.50 5.32 -14.57
CA PHE A 168 -4.16 6.53 -15.02
C PHE A 168 -3.77 6.91 -16.46
N LEU A 169 -2.48 6.85 -16.79
CA LEU A 169 -1.99 7.12 -18.14
C LEU A 169 -2.55 6.12 -19.16
N VAL A 170 -2.60 4.83 -18.81
CA VAL A 170 -3.25 3.80 -19.63
C VAL A 170 -4.70 4.16 -19.89
N ASP A 171 -5.47 4.44 -18.85
CA ASP A 171 -6.89 4.80 -18.95
C ASP A 171 -7.11 6.05 -19.80
N MET A 172 -6.27 7.08 -19.63
CA MET A 172 -6.32 8.31 -20.41
C MET A 172 -6.10 8.04 -21.91
N MET A 173 -5.11 7.21 -22.24
CA MET A 173 -4.81 6.88 -23.65
C MET A 173 -5.93 6.08 -24.30
N PHE A 174 -6.56 5.14 -23.57
CA PHE A 174 -7.71 4.39 -24.11
C PHE A 174 -8.99 5.23 -24.21
N ARG A 175 -9.19 6.22 -23.34
CA ARG A 175 -10.33 7.16 -23.45
C ARG A 175 -10.15 8.11 -24.63
N SER A 176 -8.94 8.60 -24.88
CA SER A 176 -8.63 9.46 -26.04
C SER A 176 -8.94 8.80 -27.38
N ARG A 177 -8.83 7.46 -27.46
CA ARG A 177 -9.18 6.68 -28.66
C ARG A 177 -10.67 6.80 -29.04
N ARG A 178 -11.56 6.97 -28.06
CA ARG A 178 -13.02 7.04 -28.32
C ARG A 178 -13.46 8.36 -28.97
N SER A 179 -12.60 9.38 -28.96
CA SER A 179 -12.96 10.73 -29.45
C SER A 179 -12.42 11.08 -30.83
N SER A 180 -11.58 10.23 -31.47
CA SER A 180 -11.03 10.52 -32.79
C SER A 180 -10.51 9.26 -33.50
N ASP A 181 -10.96 9.03 -34.73
CA ASP A 181 -10.55 7.90 -35.61
C ASP A 181 -9.06 7.95 -36.03
N SER A 182 -8.35 9.05 -35.78
CA SER A 182 -7.02 9.32 -36.34
C SER A 182 -5.84 8.93 -35.44
N ASN A 183 -6.06 8.31 -34.27
CA ASN A 183 -5.00 8.15 -33.24
C ASN A 183 -4.55 6.68 -33.02
N ALA A 184 -4.28 5.93 -34.09
CA ALA A 184 -3.72 4.57 -34.01
C ALA A 184 -2.38 4.54 -33.22
N GLY A 185 -1.54 5.58 -33.33
CA GLY A 185 -0.29 5.72 -32.60
C GLY A 185 -0.49 5.81 -31.08
N PHE A 186 -1.44 6.61 -30.61
CA PHE A 186 -1.77 6.70 -29.17
C PHE A 186 -2.33 5.39 -28.63
N ALA A 187 -3.13 4.67 -29.43
CA ALA A 187 -3.64 3.37 -29.03
C ALA A 187 -2.50 2.34 -28.89
N LEU A 188 -1.51 2.36 -29.78
CA LEU A 188 -0.33 1.50 -29.69
C LEU A 188 0.49 1.83 -28.45
N VAL A 189 0.77 3.10 -28.19
CA VAL A 189 1.49 3.54 -26.97
C VAL A 189 0.73 3.12 -25.72
N GLY A 190 -0.61 3.28 -25.69
CA GLY A 190 -1.46 2.83 -24.59
C GLY A 190 -1.40 1.32 -24.38
N ALA A 191 -1.38 0.51 -25.44
CA ALA A 191 -1.24 -0.95 -25.37
C ALA A 191 0.14 -1.37 -24.84
N ILE A 192 1.21 -0.72 -25.30
CA ILE A 192 2.58 -0.96 -24.78
C ILE A 192 2.65 -0.59 -23.29
N LEU A 193 2.09 0.54 -22.89
CA LEU A 193 2.04 0.96 -21.49
C LEU A 193 1.24 -0.02 -20.63
N ALA A 194 0.10 -0.51 -21.12
CA ALA A 194 -0.70 -1.53 -20.43
C ALA A 194 0.10 -2.83 -20.24
N LEU A 195 0.87 -3.25 -21.26
CA LEU A 195 1.76 -4.40 -21.18
C LEU A 195 2.86 -4.17 -20.12
N ILE A 196 3.47 -2.99 -20.09
CA ILE A 196 4.48 -2.62 -19.08
C ILE A 196 3.86 -2.68 -17.67
N VAL A 197 2.65 -2.16 -17.48
CA VAL A 197 1.95 -2.25 -16.19
C VAL A 197 1.73 -3.70 -15.79
N ALA A 198 1.28 -4.55 -16.71
CA ALA A 198 1.02 -5.96 -16.41
C ALA A 198 2.29 -6.75 -16.12
N VAL A 199 3.37 -6.54 -16.89
CA VAL A 199 4.59 -7.36 -16.83
C VAL A 199 5.60 -6.84 -15.81
N VAL A 200 5.68 -5.53 -15.57
CA VAL A 200 6.67 -4.91 -14.68
C VAL A 200 6.04 -4.44 -13.38
N ILE A 201 4.97 -3.64 -13.46
CA ILE A 201 4.41 -2.96 -12.28
C ILE A 201 3.69 -3.97 -11.37
N ALA A 202 2.87 -4.86 -11.92
CA ALA A 202 2.13 -5.83 -11.10
C ALA A 202 3.06 -6.76 -10.30
N PRO A 203 4.16 -7.33 -10.85
CA PRO A 203 5.15 -8.03 -10.06
C PRO A 203 5.85 -7.18 -9.00
N LEU A 204 6.13 -5.89 -9.27
CA LEU A 204 6.70 -4.98 -8.27
C LEU A 204 5.76 -4.76 -7.08
N VAL A 205 4.46 -4.61 -7.34
CA VAL A 205 3.44 -4.55 -6.26
C VAL A 205 3.51 -5.83 -5.42
N ASN A 206 3.58 -7.00 -6.05
CA ASN A 206 3.70 -8.27 -5.34
C ASN A 206 5.02 -8.41 -4.56
N LEU A 207 6.13 -7.84 -5.06
CA LEU A 207 7.41 -7.80 -4.34
C LEU A 207 7.38 -6.89 -3.10
N ALA A 208 6.48 -5.91 -3.07
CA ALA A 208 6.28 -5.06 -1.90
C ALA A 208 5.70 -5.84 -0.72
N ILE A 209 5.01 -6.94 -1.01
CA ILE A 209 4.37 -7.80 -0.01
C ILE A 209 5.23 -9.05 0.18
N SER A 210 5.48 -9.42 1.41
CA SER A 210 6.32 -10.59 1.73
C SER A 210 5.74 -11.32 2.93
N ARG A 211 5.44 -12.60 2.76
CA ARG A 211 4.95 -13.48 3.84
C ARG A 211 5.83 -13.39 5.10
N ALA A 212 7.13 -13.31 4.93
CA ALA A 212 8.07 -13.18 6.07
C ALA A 212 7.87 -11.87 6.85
N ARG A 213 7.45 -10.78 6.18
CA ARG A 213 7.15 -9.50 6.84
C ARG A 213 5.85 -9.56 7.61
N GLU A 214 4.84 -10.23 7.08
CA GLU A 214 3.59 -10.48 7.81
C GLU A 214 3.83 -11.23 9.11
N TYR A 215 4.55 -12.36 9.05
CA TYR A 215 4.90 -13.10 10.26
C TYR A 215 5.74 -12.28 11.25
N GLN A 216 6.58 -11.38 10.76
CA GLN A 216 7.36 -10.48 11.62
C GLN A 216 6.49 -9.39 12.24
N ALA A 217 5.49 -8.87 11.52
CA ALA A 217 4.52 -7.93 12.06
C ALA A 217 3.64 -8.61 13.11
N ASP A 218 3.18 -9.85 12.86
CA ASP A 218 2.45 -10.67 13.83
C ASP A 218 3.26 -10.89 15.12
N ALA A 219 4.51 -11.32 15.00
CA ALA A 219 5.40 -11.49 16.17
C ALA A 219 5.69 -10.15 16.88
N THR A 220 5.72 -9.03 16.15
CA THR A 220 5.88 -7.70 16.73
C THR A 220 4.63 -7.30 17.50
N ALA A 221 3.44 -7.54 16.94
CA ALA A 221 2.16 -7.29 17.62
C ALA A 221 2.04 -8.11 18.91
N ALA A 222 2.32 -9.41 18.85
CA ALA A 222 2.31 -10.29 20.02
C ALA A 222 3.26 -9.78 21.13
N ARG A 223 4.46 -9.32 20.76
CA ARG A 223 5.44 -8.77 21.70
C ARG A 223 5.01 -7.44 22.29
N LEU A 224 4.46 -6.51 21.48
CA LEU A 224 4.06 -5.18 21.93
C LEU A 224 2.85 -5.24 22.86
N THR A 225 1.87 -6.08 22.53
CA THR A 225 0.67 -6.26 23.35
C THR A 225 0.85 -7.22 24.53
N ARG A 226 1.86 -8.08 24.47
CA ARG A 226 2.03 -9.26 25.37
C ARG A 226 0.79 -10.14 25.42
N ASN A 227 -0.02 -10.11 24.36
CA ASN A 227 -1.27 -10.86 24.25
C ASN A 227 -1.44 -11.40 22.81
N PRO A 228 -0.73 -12.48 22.44
CA PRO A 228 -0.87 -13.08 21.12
C PRO A 228 -2.29 -13.63 20.86
N MET A 229 -3.01 -14.04 21.91
CA MET A 229 -4.40 -14.51 21.79
C MET A 229 -5.35 -13.43 21.26
N ALA A 230 -5.11 -12.15 21.61
CA ALA A 230 -5.90 -11.04 21.07
C ALA A 230 -5.72 -10.89 19.56
N LEU A 231 -4.50 -11.08 19.03
CA LEU A 231 -4.26 -11.06 17.59
C LEU A 231 -4.88 -12.28 16.90
N ILE A 232 -4.75 -13.49 17.47
CA ILE A 232 -5.39 -14.71 16.96
C ILE A 232 -6.90 -14.50 16.85
N SER A 233 -7.54 -14.01 17.92
CA SER A 233 -8.97 -13.73 17.92
C SER A 233 -9.36 -12.68 16.88
N ALA A 234 -8.57 -11.59 16.75
CA ALA A 234 -8.79 -10.57 15.73
C ALA A 234 -8.70 -11.14 14.30
N LEU A 235 -7.67 -11.95 14.00
CA LEU A 235 -7.49 -12.56 12.67
C LEU A 235 -8.63 -13.54 12.32
N ASN A 236 -9.12 -14.33 13.29
CA ASN A 236 -10.27 -15.17 13.09
C ASN A 236 -11.52 -14.35 12.71
N LYS A 237 -11.82 -13.28 13.46
CA LYS A 237 -12.96 -12.39 13.16
C LYS A 237 -12.80 -11.69 11.81
N ILE A 238 -11.60 -11.18 11.48
CA ILE A 238 -11.31 -10.53 10.22
C ILE A 238 -11.53 -11.49 9.04
N SER A 239 -11.18 -12.77 9.21
CA SER A 239 -11.36 -13.78 8.16
C SER A 239 -12.83 -14.03 7.79
N GLU A 240 -13.79 -13.69 8.67
CA GLU A 240 -15.23 -13.83 8.41
C GLU A 240 -15.71 -12.87 7.31
N ASN A 241 -15.23 -11.62 7.30
CA ASN A 241 -15.63 -10.59 6.33
C ASN A 241 -14.51 -9.60 6.01
N PRO A 242 -13.41 -10.01 5.32
CA PRO A 242 -12.32 -9.12 4.98
C PRO A 242 -12.58 -8.22 3.76
N LYS A 243 -13.68 -8.47 3.02
CA LYS A 243 -13.99 -7.79 1.75
C LYS A 243 -14.41 -6.36 1.98
N LEU A 244 -13.99 -5.49 1.07
CA LEU A 244 -14.35 -4.07 1.00
C LEU A 244 -14.90 -3.75 -0.38
N ASP A 245 -15.82 -2.79 -0.46
CA ASP A 245 -16.56 -2.53 -1.70
C ASP A 245 -15.72 -1.81 -2.78
N ASN A 246 -14.87 -0.85 -2.41
CA ASN A 246 -14.19 0.04 -3.36
C ASN A 246 -12.68 0.10 -3.16
N VAL A 247 -11.99 -1.06 -3.18
CA VAL A 247 -10.54 -1.09 -3.01
C VAL A 247 -9.81 -1.16 -4.35
N PRO A 248 -8.91 -0.21 -4.64
CA PRO A 248 -8.03 -0.30 -5.78
C PRO A 248 -7.16 -1.57 -5.70
N ARG A 249 -7.07 -2.33 -6.79
CA ARG A 249 -6.27 -3.57 -6.84
C ARG A 249 -4.82 -3.36 -6.38
N GLN A 250 -4.25 -2.19 -6.67
CA GLN A 250 -2.87 -1.84 -6.32
C GLN A 250 -2.65 -1.74 -4.81
N SER A 251 -3.66 -1.30 -4.05
CA SER A 251 -3.58 -1.13 -2.59
C SER A 251 -4.06 -2.34 -1.80
N ALA A 252 -4.70 -3.31 -2.44
CA ALA A 252 -5.26 -4.49 -1.77
C ALA A 252 -4.26 -5.24 -0.89
N GLY A 253 -2.99 -5.25 -1.28
CA GLY A 253 -1.92 -5.89 -0.52
C GLY A 253 -1.37 -5.09 0.65
N MET A 254 -1.92 -3.93 0.97
CA MET A 254 -1.58 -3.17 2.19
C MET A 254 -2.44 -3.59 3.39
N TYR A 255 -3.62 -4.08 3.14
CA TYR A 255 -4.59 -4.43 4.16
C TYR A 255 -4.14 -5.66 4.96
N ILE A 256 -4.53 -5.76 6.23
CA ILE A 256 -4.19 -6.90 7.12
C ILE A 256 -4.73 -8.22 6.60
N ALA A 257 -5.83 -8.17 5.85
CA ALA A 257 -6.42 -9.29 5.11
C ALA A 257 -6.75 -8.85 3.69
N SER A 258 -6.64 -9.76 2.71
CA SER A 258 -6.97 -9.43 1.32
C SER A 258 -8.43 -8.98 1.19
N PRO A 259 -8.71 -7.75 0.77
CA PRO A 259 -10.08 -7.26 0.59
C PRO A 259 -10.71 -7.76 -0.72
N LEU A 260 -9.94 -8.44 -1.58
CA LEU A 260 -10.39 -8.93 -2.88
C LEU A 260 -10.79 -10.41 -2.80
N SER A 261 -11.85 -10.77 -3.53
CA SER A 261 -12.42 -12.12 -3.51
C SER A 261 -11.58 -13.22 -4.19
N SER A 262 -10.47 -12.88 -4.88
CA SER A 262 -9.69 -13.87 -5.63
C SER A 262 -8.45 -14.31 -4.83
N GLU A 263 -8.38 -15.58 -4.44
CA GLU A 263 -7.21 -16.20 -3.79
C GLU A 263 -5.95 -16.20 -4.66
N TRP A 264 -6.09 -16.17 -5.98
CA TRP A 264 -4.97 -16.25 -6.95
C TRP A 264 -3.99 -15.08 -6.86
N PHE A 265 -4.44 -13.94 -6.33
CA PHE A 265 -3.62 -12.74 -6.15
C PHE A 265 -3.33 -12.43 -4.68
N SER A 266 -3.67 -13.33 -3.75
CA SER A 266 -3.38 -13.14 -2.33
C SER A 266 -1.87 -13.19 -2.09
N THR A 267 -1.31 -12.04 -1.80
CA THR A 267 0.10 -11.83 -1.45
C THR A 267 0.36 -12.09 0.03
N HIS A 268 -0.70 -12.16 0.83
CA HIS A 268 -0.65 -12.49 2.25
C HIS A 268 -0.50 -13.99 2.48
N PRO A 269 0.14 -14.42 3.59
CA PRO A 269 0.04 -15.80 4.06
C PRO A 269 -1.42 -16.12 4.37
N LYS A 270 -1.80 -17.38 4.19
CA LYS A 270 -3.12 -17.86 4.64
C LYS A 270 -3.30 -17.55 6.12
N MET A 271 -4.52 -17.13 6.51
CA MET A 271 -4.84 -16.78 7.90
C MET A 271 -4.55 -17.93 8.87
N GLU A 272 -4.85 -19.17 8.45
CA GLU A 272 -4.58 -20.35 9.26
C GLU A 272 -3.09 -20.49 9.61
N LYS A 273 -2.19 -20.19 8.62
CA LYS A 273 -0.74 -20.25 8.88
C LYS A 273 -0.23 -19.10 9.75
N ARG A 274 -0.88 -17.94 9.73
CA ARG A 274 -0.56 -16.84 10.65
C ARG A 274 -0.95 -17.21 12.08
N ILE A 275 -2.15 -17.77 12.25
CA ILE A 275 -2.69 -18.22 13.54
C ILE A 275 -1.82 -19.34 14.11
N GLU A 276 -1.52 -20.40 13.33
CA GLU A 276 -0.65 -21.51 13.73
C GLU A 276 0.71 -21.01 14.29
N ARG A 277 1.35 -20.07 13.60
CA ARG A 277 2.62 -19.47 14.06
C ARG A 277 2.49 -18.62 15.32
N LEU A 278 1.36 -17.95 15.52
CA LEU A 278 1.11 -17.21 16.75
C LEU A 278 0.86 -18.15 17.94
N GLU A 279 0.19 -19.30 17.70
CA GLU A 279 0.01 -20.36 18.70
C GLU A 279 1.34 -21.00 19.12
N GLU A 280 2.29 -21.14 18.17
CA GLU A 280 3.64 -21.60 18.49
C GLU A 280 4.38 -20.68 19.48
N LEU A 281 4.06 -19.37 19.49
CA LEU A 281 4.65 -18.41 20.43
C LEU A 281 4.08 -18.52 21.85
N LEU A 282 3.01 -19.29 22.05
CA LEU A 282 2.39 -19.54 23.35
C LEU A 282 2.95 -20.78 24.06
N LYS A 283 3.67 -21.62 23.30
CA LYS A 283 4.34 -22.82 23.81
C LYS A 283 5.72 -22.50 24.35
#